data_5f9796e27b5aafeda26cea2b1e0545c7
#
_entry.id   5f9796e27b5aafeda26cea2b1e0545c7
#
_cell.length_a   1.000
_cell.length_b   1.000
_cell.length_c   1.000
_cell.angle_alpha   90.00
_cell.angle_beta   90.00
_cell.angle_gamma   90.00
#
_symmetry.space_group_name_H-M   'P 1'
#
loop_
_entity.id
_entity.type
_entity.pdbx_description
1 polymer ?
#
loop_
_entity_poly.entity_id
_entity_poly.type
_entity_poly.pdbx_seq_one_letter_code
_entity_poly.pdbx_strand_id
1 'polypeptide(L)'
;KPKLVPVPSTNIIPERDVDKRPILECRHLGIDFGGLTAVDDFNMAIGRTEIAGLIGPNGAGKTTVFNLLTKVYQPTRGTVMIDGRDTAGKTTIQVSHMGVARTFQNIRLFGNLTVEDNVKVGLHEHIKYSALSGILRLPSYWKKEREAHEKALELLSIFDMQDMAGYQAGSLPYGAQRRLEIVRALATKPSLLLLDEPAAGMNPSE
;
A
#
# COMPACT_ATOMS: atom_id res chain seq x y z
N LYS A 1 -8.01 -20.99 -29.04
CA LYS A 1 -7.70 -21.27 -27.62
C LYS A 1 -6.37 -20.59 -27.33
N PRO A 2 -6.25 -19.72 -26.31
CA PRO A 2 -4.98 -19.15 -25.94
C PRO A 2 -4.03 -20.28 -25.50
N LYS A 3 -2.80 -20.30 -26.04
CA LYS A 3 -1.77 -21.23 -25.57
C LYS A 3 -1.33 -20.75 -24.19
N LEU A 4 -1.55 -21.58 -23.17
CA LEU A 4 -0.95 -21.39 -21.85
C LEU A 4 0.57 -21.44 -22.02
N VAL A 5 1.24 -20.31 -21.74
CA VAL A 5 2.70 -20.27 -21.65
C VAL A 5 3.07 -20.98 -20.34
N PRO A 6 3.93 -22.01 -20.35
CA PRO A 6 4.39 -22.66 -19.12
C PRO A 6 5.05 -21.63 -18.22
N VAL A 7 4.58 -21.50 -16.98
CA VAL A 7 5.26 -20.70 -15.96
C VAL A 7 6.63 -21.35 -15.71
N PRO A 8 7.75 -20.60 -15.80
CA PRO A 8 9.07 -21.15 -15.50
C PRO A 8 9.08 -21.72 -14.08
N SER A 9 9.59 -22.93 -13.90
CA SER A 9 9.70 -23.62 -12.61
C SER A 9 10.83 -23.08 -11.71
N THR A 10 11.40 -21.92 -12.05
CA THR A 10 12.37 -21.25 -11.20
C THR A 10 11.62 -20.60 -10.02
N ASN A 11 11.89 -21.10 -8.82
CA ASN A 11 11.49 -20.48 -7.56
C ASN A 11 12.16 -19.10 -7.46
N ILE A 12 11.52 -18.08 -8.06
CA ILE A 12 11.89 -16.67 -7.90
C ILE A 12 11.46 -16.17 -6.52
N ILE A 13 10.60 -16.93 -5.83
CA ILE A 13 10.18 -16.63 -4.47
C ILE A 13 11.22 -17.25 -3.52
N PRO A 14 11.93 -16.44 -2.70
CA PRO A 14 12.77 -16.97 -1.62
C PRO A 14 11.96 -17.98 -0.82
N GLU A 15 12.59 -19.07 -0.38
CA GLU A 15 11.94 -20.12 0.41
C GLU A 15 10.93 -19.51 1.37
N ARG A 16 9.67 -19.95 1.26
CA ARG A 16 8.59 -19.51 2.15
C ARG A 16 9.07 -19.77 3.57
N ASP A 17 9.22 -18.70 4.32
CA ASP A 17 9.59 -18.74 5.72
C ASP A 17 8.35 -19.17 6.53
N VAL A 18 7.96 -20.44 6.35
CA VAL A 18 6.72 -21.03 6.93
C VAL A 18 6.76 -21.04 8.47
N ASP A 19 7.95 -20.89 9.06
CA ASP A 19 8.13 -20.91 10.51
C ASP A 19 8.03 -19.50 11.14
N LYS A 20 7.96 -18.42 10.34
CA LYS A 20 7.79 -17.08 10.88
C LYS A 20 6.32 -16.72 11.06
N ARG A 21 6.08 -15.93 12.12
CA ARG A 21 4.75 -15.37 12.40
C ARG A 21 4.16 -14.72 11.16
N PRO A 22 2.85 -14.92 10.90
CA PRO A 22 2.17 -14.25 9.80
C PRO A 22 2.31 -12.73 9.94
N ILE A 23 2.44 -12.03 8.81
CA ILE A 23 2.47 -10.56 8.78
C ILE A 23 1.09 -9.99 9.11
N LEU A 24 0.03 -10.67 8.69
CA LEU A 24 -1.36 -10.35 8.99
C LEU A 24 -2.08 -11.59 9.48
N GLU A 25 -2.83 -11.46 10.57
CA GLU A 25 -3.74 -12.48 11.06
C GLU A 25 -5.06 -11.85 11.50
N CYS A 26 -6.16 -12.39 10.99
CA CYS A 26 -7.52 -12.03 11.39
C CYS A 26 -8.20 -13.27 11.95
N ARG A 27 -8.84 -13.13 13.11
CA ARG A 27 -9.60 -14.21 13.75
C ARG A 27 -10.99 -13.74 14.08
N HIS A 28 -12.00 -14.46 13.58
CA HIS A 28 -13.43 -14.23 13.84
C HIS A 28 -13.85 -12.76 13.60
N LEU A 29 -13.23 -12.11 12.59
CA LEU A 29 -13.43 -10.69 12.34
C LEU A 29 -14.84 -10.44 11.81
N GLY A 30 -15.55 -9.50 12.45
CA GLY A 30 -16.90 -9.12 12.08
C GLY A 30 -17.21 -7.67 12.38
N ILE A 31 -18.15 -7.11 11.61
CA ILE A 31 -18.70 -5.77 11.82
C ILE A 31 -20.17 -5.71 11.51
N ASP A 32 -20.92 -5.06 12.41
CA ASP A 32 -22.34 -4.80 12.29
C ASP A 32 -22.59 -3.29 12.16
N PHE A 33 -23.43 -2.88 11.20
CA PHE A 33 -23.89 -1.52 11.00
C PHE A 33 -25.41 -1.44 11.19
N GLY A 34 -25.88 -0.92 12.33
CA GLY A 34 -27.30 -0.68 12.54
C GLY A 34 -28.20 -1.90 12.31
N GLY A 35 -27.74 -3.10 12.66
CA GLY A 35 -28.48 -4.35 12.47
C GLY A 35 -28.15 -5.09 11.16
N LEU A 36 -27.33 -4.52 10.28
CA LEU A 36 -26.80 -5.21 9.10
C LEU A 36 -25.39 -5.72 9.38
N THR A 37 -25.18 -7.02 9.30
CA THR A 37 -23.85 -7.63 9.37
C THR A 37 -23.18 -7.53 8.00
N ALA A 38 -22.13 -6.71 7.90
CA ALA A 38 -21.39 -6.50 6.66
C ALA A 38 -20.22 -7.45 6.47
N VAL A 39 -19.63 -7.93 7.55
CA VAL A 39 -18.61 -8.99 7.59
C VAL A 39 -18.93 -9.88 8.78
N ASP A 40 -18.92 -11.19 8.58
CA ASP A 40 -19.17 -12.18 9.63
C ASP A 40 -18.13 -13.28 9.58
N ASP A 41 -17.56 -13.58 10.74
CA ASP A 41 -16.58 -14.64 10.97
C ASP A 41 -15.43 -14.73 9.93
N PHE A 42 -14.91 -13.60 9.50
CA PHE A 42 -13.81 -13.57 8.55
C PHE A 42 -12.49 -13.95 9.22
N ASN A 43 -11.86 -14.99 8.67
CA ASN A 43 -10.59 -15.54 9.14
C ASN A 43 -9.57 -15.51 8.00
N MET A 44 -8.35 -15.01 8.25
CA MET A 44 -7.27 -14.94 7.27
C MET A 44 -5.92 -14.89 7.98
N ALA A 45 -4.93 -15.58 7.42
CA ALA A 45 -3.54 -15.42 7.81
C ALA A 45 -2.70 -15.27 6.54
N ILE A 46 -1.81 -14.28 6.51
CA ILE A 46 -0.90 -14.00 5.38
C ILE A 46 0.52 -14.08 5.91
N GLY A 47 1.33 -14.92 5.29
CA GLY A 47 2.76 -15.05 5.57
C GLY A 47 3.58 -13.88 5.03
N ARG A 48 4.82 -13.77 5.49
CA ARG A 48 5.78 -12.82 4.87
C ARG A 48 6.08 -13.28 3.45
N THR A 49 6.22 -12.36 2.51
CA THR A 49 6.46 -12.64 1.08
C THR A 49 5.31 -13.39 0.38
N GLU A 50 4.13 -13.45 0.98
CA GLU A 50 2.95 -14.06 0.39
C GLU A 50 2.08 -13.03 -0.34
N ILE A 51 1.51 -13.45 -1.47
CA ILE A 51 0.47 -12.70 -2.20
C ILE A 51 -0.86 -13.40 -1.94
N ALA A 52 -1.79 -12.67 -1.32
CA ALA A 52 -3.13 -13.16 -1.03
C ALA A 52 -4.19 -12.35 -1.79
N GLY A 53 -5.14 -13.02 -2.40
CA GLY A 53 -6.27 -12.40 -3.11
C GLY A 53 -7.57 -12.53 -2.34
N LEU A 54 -8.25 -11.40 -2.09
CA LEU A 54 -9.61 -11.37 -1.56
C LEU A 54 -10.60 -11.25 -2.72
N ILE A 55 -11.26 -12.36 -3.05
CA ILE A 55 -12.15 -12.49 -4.20
C ILE A 55 -13.60 -12.61 -3.72
N GLY A 56 -14.52 -11.99 -4.43
CA GLY A 56 -15.95 -12.08 -4.15
C GLY A 56 -16.77 -11.11 -5.02
N PRO A 57 -18.09 -11.27 -5.11
CA PRO A 57 -18.97 -10.39 -5.89
C PRO A 57 -18.99 -8.96 -5.31
N ASN A 58 -19.57 -8.03 -6.07
CA ASN A 58 -19.82 -6.68 -5.57
C ASN A 58 -20.79 -6.74 -4.37
N GLY A 59 -20.49 -5.97 -3.32
CA GLY A 59 -21.25 -6.02 -2.07
C GLY A 59 -20.85 -7.14 -1.10
N ALA A 60 -19.92 -8.04 -1.43
CA ALA A 60 -19.46 -9.11 -0.53
C ALA A 60 -18.61 -8.65 0.67
N GLY A 61 -18.53 -7.34 0.93
CA GLY A 61 -17.80 -6.82 2.09
C GLY A 61 -16.28 -6.67 1.90
N LYS A 62 -15.72 -6.87 0.70
CA LYS A 62 -14.27 -6.76 0.45
C LYS A 62 -13.69 -5.44 0.96
N THR A 63 -14.23 -4.31 0.52
CA THR A 63 -13.80 -2.97 0.96
C THR A 63 -14.00 -2.78 2.47
N THR A 64 -15.03 -3.41 3.05
CA THR A 64 -15.26 -3.38 4.51
C THR A 64 -14.15 -4.13 5.23
N VAL A 65 -13.70 -5.29 4.73
CA VAL A 65 -12.53 -6.01 5.27
C VAL A 65 -11.30 -5.10 5.22
N PHE A 66 -11.00 -4.48 4.06
CA PHE A 66 -9.87 -3.53 3.98
C PHE A 66 -9.98 -2.38 5.00
N ASN A 67 -11.20 -1.85 5.21
CA ASN A 67 -11.44 -0.81 6.21
C ASN A 67 -11.21 -1.30 7.65
N LEU A 68 -11.53 -2.55 7.95
CA LEU A 68 -11.25 -3.18 9.24
C LEU A 68 -9.76 -3.39 9.45
N LEU A 69 -9.03 -3.88 8.42
CA LEU A 69 -7.59 -4.11 8.49
C LEU A 69 -6.81 -2.81 8.73
N THR A 70 -7.26 -1.70 8.14
CA THR A 70 -6.63 -0.38 8.27
C THR A 70 -7.20 0.47 9.40
N LYS A 71 -8.13 -0.07 10.20
CA LYS A 71 -8.80 0.64 11.31
C LYS A 71 -9.51 1.93 10.90
N VAL A 72 -9.97 2.02 9.66
CA VAL A 72 -10.98 3.00 9.24
C VAL A 72 -12.30 2.70 9.96
N TYR A 73 -12.62 1.39 10.10
CA TYR A 73 -13.68 0.90 10.97
C TYR A 73 -13.09 0.05 12.09
N GLN A 74 -13.66 0.17 13.29
CA GLN A 74 -13.35 -0.74 14.37
C GLN A 74 -14.24 -1.99 14.25
N PRO A 75 -13.70 -3.20 14.36
CA PRO A 75 -14.51 -4.41 14.35
C PRO A 75 -15.42 -4.47 15.58
N THR A 76 -16.62 -5.01 15.42
CA THR A 76 -17.52 -5.34 16.55
C THR A 76 -17.16 -6.67 17.16
N ARG A 77 -16.54 -7.56 16.38
CA ARG A 77 -16.08 -8.90 16.80
C ARG A 77 -14.73 -9.23 16.21
N GLY A 78 -14.01 -10.12 16.89
CA GLY A 78 -12.74 -10.66 16.41
C GLY A 78 -11.55 -9.74 16.60
N THR A 79 -10.42 -10.17 16.09
CA THR A 79 -9.12 -9.51 16.25
C THR A 79 -8.38 -9.39 14.94
N VAL A 80 -7.57 -8.35 14.82
CA VAL A 80 -6.60 -8.15 13.72
C VAL A 80 -5.23 -7.96 14.33
N MET A 81 -4.30 -8.82 13.95
CA MET A 81 -2.91 -8.75 14.38
C MET A 81 -2.01 -8.46 13.18
N ILE A 82 -1.05 -7.56 13.36
CA ILE A 82 -0.03 -7.20 12.38
C ILE A 82 1.33 -7.47 13.00
N ASP A 83 2.10 -8.35 12.36
CA ASP A 83 3.40 -8.79 12.87
C ASP A 83 3.34 -9.27 14.33
N GLY A 84 2.30 -10.04 14.67
CA GLY A 84 2.06 -10.55 16.01
C GLY A 84 1.63 -9.50 17.05
N ARG A 85 1.36 -8.25 16.64
CA ARG A 85 0.90 -7.16 17.51
C ARG A 85 -0.58 -6.87 17.29
N ASP A 86 -1.35 -6.84 18.37
CA ASP A 86 -2.78 -6.52 18.30
C ASP A 86 -3.01 -5.06 17.86
N THR A 87 -4.02 -4.89 17.02
CA THR A 87 -4.46 -3.58 16.52
C THR A 87 -5.71 -3.05 17.26
N ALA A 88 -6.18 -3.72 18.31
CA ALA A 88 -7.33 -3.26 19.09
C ALA A 88 -7.11 -1.83 19.62
N GLY A 89 -8.10 -0.97 19.44
CA GLY A 89 -8.06 0.43 19.89
C GLY A 89 -7.06 1.33 19.14
N LYS A 90 -6.33 0.81 18.15
CA LYS A 90 -5.40 1.62 17.36
C LYS A 90 -6.13 2.46 16.31
N THR A 91 -5.56 3.62 16.01
CA THR A 91 -6.00 4.49 14.92
C THR A 91 -5.38 4.03 13.58
N THR A 92 -5.94 4.50 12.46
CA THR A 92 -5.38 4.27 11.11
C THR A 92 -3.91 4.71 11.02
N ILE A 93 -3.54 5.84 11.61
CA ILE A 93 -2.16 6.34 11.64
C ILE A 93 -1.24 5.36 12.37
N GLN A 94 -1.67 4.86 13.53
CA GLN A 94 -0.87 3.89 14.31
C GLN A 94 -0.70 2.57 13.55
N VAL A 95 -1.72 2.12 12.83
CA VAL A 95 -1.63 0.91 11.97
C VAL A 95 -0.70 1.15 10.78
N SER A 96 -0.72 2.34 10.17
CA SER A 96 0.25 2.70 9.12
C SER A 96 1.69 2.63 9.67
N HIS A 97 1.95 3.17 10.87
CA HIS A 97 3.27 3.08 11.52
C HIS A 97 3.67 1.63 11.91
N MET A 98 2.73 0.70 11.92
CA MET A 98 3.06 -0.74 12.06
C MET A 98 3.53 -1.37 10.75
N GLY A 99 3.65 -0.58 9.68
CA GLY A 99 4.13 -1.01 8.38
C GLY A 99 3.03 -1.44 7.40
N VAL A 100 1.80 -0.96 7.58
CA VAL A 100 0.69 -1.21 6.64
C VAL A 100 0.50 -0.02 5.73
N ALA A 101 0.57 -0.22 4.42
CA ALA A 101 0.15 0.76 3.43
C ALA A 101 -1.07 0.25 2.66
N ARG A 102 -1.92 1.17 2.20
CA ARG A 102 -3.10 0.86 1.39
C ARG A 102 -3.24 1.84 0.23
N THR A 103 -3.56 1.33 -0.94
CA THR A 103 -4.15 2.13 -2.03
C THR A 103 -5.67 2.16 -1.87
N PHE A 104 -6.33 3.17 -2.41
CA PHE A 104 -7.77 3.30 -2.34
C PHE A 104 -8.39 3.02 -3.72
N GLN A 105 -9.67 2.64 -3.74
CA GLN A 105 -10.42 2.44 -4.98
C GLN A 105 -10.43 3.70 -5.86
N ASN A 106 -10.63 4.87 -5.24
CA ASN A 106 -10.47 6.16 -5.91
C ASN A 106 -9.04 6.67 -5.73
N ILE A 107 -8.40 7.04 -6.81
CA ILE A 107 -7.03 7.58 -6.81
C ILE A 107 -6.94 8.81 -5.89
N ARG A 108 -5.99 8.79 -4.96
CA ARG A 108 -5.75 9.87 -3.99
C ARG A 108 -4.34 10.43 -4.17
N LEU A 109 -4.08 11.03 -5.32
CA LEU A 109 -2.82 11.74 -5.57
C LEU A 109 -2.97 13.23 -5.27
N PHE A 110 -1.84 13.87 -4.98
CA PHE A 110 -1.73 15.32 -4.96
C PHE A 110 -1.58 15.79 -6.40
N GLY A 111 -2.70 16.04 -7.09
CA GLY A 111 -2.73 16.30 -8.54
C GLY A 111 -1.93 17.54 -8.98
N ASN A 112 -1.79 18.54 -8.11
CA ASN A 112 -1.02 19.76 -8.35
C ASN A 112 0.49 19.61 -8.08
N LEU A 113 0.92 18.49 -7.48
CA LEU A 113 2.32 18.16 -7.28
C LEU A 113 2.85 17.35 -8.45
N THR A 114 4.17 17.35 -8.61
CA THR A 114 4.82 16.49 -9.60
C THR A 114 4.72 15.02 -9.23
N VAL A 115 4.99 14.15 -10.18
CA VAL A 115 5.09 12.70 -9.98
C VAL A 115 6.15 12.41 -8.90
N GLU A 116 7.32 13.02 -9.01
CA GLU A 116 8.41 12.88 -8.03
C GLU A 116 7.99 13.36 -6.64
N ASP A 117 7.35 14.52 -6.54
CA ASP A 117 6.93 15.07 -5.24
C ASP A 117 5.89 14.17 -4.56
N ASN A 118 4.97 13.56 -5.32
CA ASN A 118 4.05 12.57 -4.76
C ASN A 118 4.80 11.39 -4.12
N VAL A 119 5.88 10.91 -4.74
CA VAL A 119 6.70 9.82 -4.18
C VAL A 119 7.48 10.32 -2.95
N LYS A 120 8.05 11.53 -3.00
CA LYS A 120 8.76 12.15 -1.88
C LYS A 120 7.89 12.31 -0.63
N VAL A 121 6.59 12.59 -0.80
CA VAL A 121 5.64 12.59 0.33
C VAL A 121 5.62 11.24 1.05
N GLY A 122 5.63 10.13 0.29
CA GLY A 122 5.73 8.78 0.88
C GLY A 122 7.07 8.51 1.59
N LEU A 123 8.17 9.09 1.09
CA LEU A 123 9.50 8.94 1.69
C LEU A 123 9.69 9.77 2.96
N HIS A 124 8.81 10.73 3.25
CA HIS A 124 9.00 11.72 4.33
C HIS A 124 9.20 11.09 5.73
N GLU A 125 8.55 9.97 6.03
CA GLU A 125 8.74 9.27 7.30
C GLU A 125 10.17 8.72 7.47
N HIS A 126 10.84 8.41 6.36
CA HIS A 126 12.18 7.82 6.35
C HIS A 126 13.29 8.85 6.20
N ILE A 127 12.98 10.02 5.62
CA ILE A 127 13.94 11.13 5.43
C ILE A 127 13.56 12.25 6.39
N LYS A 128 14.05 12.14 7.64
CA LYS A 128 13.78 13.17 8.66
C LYS A 128 14.54 14.45 8.34
N TYR A 129 13.84 15.51 8.01
CA TYR A 129 14.39 16.86 7.92
C TYR A 129 14.38 17.51 9.29
N SER A 130 15.50 18.16 9.68
CA SER A 130 15.43 19.11 10.77
C SER A 130 14.75 20.38 10.24
N ALA A 131 13.72 20.87 10.92
CA ALA A 131 13.02 22.10 10.54
C ALA A 131 14.00 23.27 10.37
N LEU A 132 14.99 23.37 11.25
CA LEU A 132 16.02 24.40 11.21
C LEU A 132 16.92 24.27 9.96
N SER A 133 17.28 23.04 9.55
CA SER A 133 18.09 22.82 8.34
C SER A 133 17.33 23.12 7.07
N GLY A 134 16.01 22.95 7.07
CA GLY A 134 15.12 23.30 5.95
C GLY A 134 14.99 24.81 5.79
N ILE A 135 14.75 25.54 6.88
CA ILE A 135 14.60 27.01 6.88
C ILE A 135 15.90 27.68 6.45
N LEU A 136 17.04 27.24 6.97
CA LEU A 136 18.37 27.83 6.69
C LEU A 136 19.02 27.28 5.42
N ARG A 137 18.37 26.33 4.71
CA ARG A 137 18.89 25.66 3.50
C ARG A 137 20.34 25.20 3.64
N LEU A 138 20.68 24.60 4.79
CA LEU A 138 22.02 24.12 5.09
C LEU A 138 22.48 23.04 4.10
N PRO A 139 23.79 22.80 3.92
CA PRO A 139 24.30 21.73 3.03
C PRO A 139 23.71 20.35 3.32
N SER A 140 23.37 20.06 4.58
CA SER A 140 22.67 18.83 4.99
C SER A 140 21.26 18.70 4.41
N TYR A 141 20.55 19.80 4.18
CA TYR A 141 19.26 19.82 3.51
C TYR A 141 19.40 19.37 2.05
N TRP A 142 20.33 19.98 1.31
CA TRP A 142 20.55 19.65 -0.10
C TRP A 142 21.01 18.20 -0.30
N LYS A 143 21.81 17.66 0.65
CA LYS A 143 22.19 16.24 0.62
C LYS A 143 20.98 15.33 0.74
N LYS A 144 20.08 15.60 1.69
CA LYS A 144 18.85 14.82 1.91
C LYS A 144 17.86 14.96 0.74
N GLU A 145 17.76 16.15 0.16
CA GLU A 145 16.92 16.38 -1.02
C GLU A 145 17.40 15.56 -2.22
N ARG A 146 18.71 15.49 -2.43
CA ARG A 146 19.30 14.62 -3.47
C ARG A 146 19.03 13.16 -3.19
N GLU A 147 19.20 12.71 -1.96
CA GLU A 147 18.89 11.33 -1.54
C GLU A 147 17.39 11.00 -1.77
N ALA A 148 16.49 11.94 -1.47
CA ALA A 148 15.07 11.78 -1.71
C ALA A 148 14.75 11.70 -3.21
N HIS A 149 15.42 12.54 -4.02
CA HIS A 149 15.32 12.52 -5.48
C HIS A 149 15.76 11.17 -6.07
N GLU A 150 16.96 10.70 -5.72
CA GLU A 150 17.50 9.43 -6.19
C GLU A 150 16.58 8.26 -5.84
N LYS A 151 16.10 8.19 -4.59
CA LYS A 151 15.15 7.16 -4.15
C LYS A 151 13.80 7.26 -4.84
N ALA A 152 13.31 8.47 -5.11
CA ALA A 152 12.06 8.64 -5.83
C ALA A 152 12.18 8.12 -7.28
N LEU A 153 13.27 8.42 -7.98
CA LEU A 153 13.53 7.90 -9.31
C LEU A 153 13.70 6.38 -9.33
N GLU A 154 14.39 5.80 -8.33
CA GLU A 154 14.52 4.35 -8.17
C GLU A 154 13.14 3.68 -8.04
N LEU A 155 12.26 4.22 -7.20
CA LEU A 155 10.90 3.70 -7.02
C LEU A 155 10.05 3.87 -8.28
N LEU A 156 10.17 5.00 -8.98
CA LEU A 156 9.46 5.24 -10.24
C LEU A 156 9.92 4.29 -11.35
N SER A 157 11.18 3.86 -11.34
CA SER A 157 11.71 2.91 -12.32
C SER A 157 11.08 1.52 -12.25
N ILE A 158 10.45 1.15 -11.12
CA ILE A 158 9.71 -0.12 -10.96
C ILE A 158 8.57 -0.23 -11.99
N PHE A 159 8.01 0.92 -12.40
CA PHE A 159 6.90 1.01 -13.35
C PHE A 159 7.27 1.82 -14.62
N ASP A 160 8.56 1.98 -14.92
CA ASP A 160 9.07 2.74 -16.07
C ASP A 160 8.53 4.19 -16.12
N MET A 161 8.42 4.84 -14.96
CA MET A 161 7.85 6.18 -14.82
C MET A 161 8.89 7.27 -14.51
N GLN A 162 10.18 6.98 -14.49
CA GLN A 162 11.24 7.93 -14.15
C GLN A 162 11.28 9.15 -15.10
N ASP A 163 10.97 8.95 -16.38
CA ASP A 163 10.95 10.04 -17.37
C ASP A 163 9.76 11.00 -17.18
N MET A 164 8.77 10.58 -16.39
CA MET A 164 7.60 11.38 -16.05
C MET A 164 7.75 12.11 -14.71
N ALA A 165 8.90 12.02 -14.02
CA ALA A 165 9.12 12.56 -12.68
C ALA A 165 8.71 14.03 -12.53
N GLY A 166 8.99 14.86 -13.55
CA GLY A 166 8.66 16.29 -13.58
C GLY A 166 7.22 16.63 -14.00
N TYR A 167 6.41 15.66 -14.44
CA TYR A 167 5.04 15.92 -14.88
C TYR A 167 4.11 16.12 -13.68
N GLN A 168 3.06 16.92 -13.85
CA GLN A 168 2.02 17.03 -12.83
C GLN A 168 1.25 15.73 -12.74
N ALA A 169 1.07 15.21 -11.53
CA ALA A 169 0.41 13.93 -11.29
C ALA A 169 -1.04 13.92 -11.82
N GLY A 170 -1.76 15.04 -11.73
CA GLY A 170 -3.13 15.18 -12.24
C GLY A 170 -3.25 15.16 -13.76
N SER A 171 -2.17 15.41 -14.51
CA SER A 171 -2.15 15.40 -15.97
C SER A 171 -1.88 14.01 -16.57
N LEU A 172 -1.50 13.04 -15.74
CA LEU A 172 -1.20 11.69 -16.22
C LEU A 172 -2.47 10.95 -16.66
N PRO A 173 -2.36 10.02 -17.62
CA PRO A 173 -3.42 9.05 -17.91
C PRO A 173 -3.77 8.23 -16.65
N TYR A 174 -5.02 7.74 -16.58
CA TYR A 174 -5.55 7.06 -15.40
C TYR A 174 -4.65 5.88 -14.94
N GLY A 175 -4.22 5.02 -15.86
CA GLY A 175 -3.34 3.90 -15.53
C GLY A 175 -1.99 4.33 -14.95
N ALA A 176 -1.40 5.44 -15.45
CA ALA A 176 -0.18 6.01 -14.88
C ALA A 176 -0.42 6.62 -13.49
N GLN A 177 -1.56 7.29 -13.27
CA GLN A 177 -1.94 7.76 -11.94
C GLN A 177 -2.06 6.59 -10.94
N ARG A 178 -2.64 5.47 -11.36
CA ARG A 178 -2.80 4.28 -10.52
C ARG A 178 -1.44 3.67 -10.16
N ARG A 179 -0.53 3.56 -11.13
CA ARG A 179 0.86 3.13 -10.87
C ARG A 179 1.57 4.07 -9.89
N LEU A 180 1.43 5.38 -10.08
CA LEU A 180 2.01 6.37 -9.15
C LEU A 180 1.48 6.23 -7.73
N GLU A 181 0.19 5.94 -7.56
CA GLU A 181 -0.39 5.69 -6.22
C GLU A 181 0.27 4.48 -5.55
N ILE A 182 0.52 3.40 -6.31
CA ILE A 182 1.24 2.23 -5.80
C ILE A 182 2.69 2.59 -5.45
N VAL A 183 3.40 3.30 -6.32
CA VAL A 183 4.78 3.77 -6.06
C VAL A 183 4.85 4.60 -4.79
N ARG A 184 3.90 5.52 -4.59
CA ARG A 184 3.83 6.32 -3.36
C ARG A 184 3.58 5.47 -2.13
N ALA A 185 2.74 4.44 -2.22
CA ALA A 185 2.53 3.50 -1.12
C ALA A 185 3.81 2.70 -0.83
N LEU A 186 4.55 2.24 -1.85
CA LEU A 186 5.83 1.56 -1.70
C LEU A 186 6.91 2.46 -1.07
N ALA A 187 6.86 3.77 -1.33
CA ALA A 187 7.79 4.73 -0.75
C ALA A 187 7.75 4.76 0.79
N THR A 188 6.63 4.40 1.41
CA THR A 188 6.52 4.25 2.87
C THR A 188 7.20 2.98 3.39
N LYS A 189 7.82 2.15 2.52
CA LYS A 189 8.46 0.87 2.86
C LYS A 189 7.58 -0.05 3.70
N PRO A 190 6.37 -0.36 3.24
CA PRO A 190 5.45 -1.15 4.03
C PRO A 190 5.90 -2.61 4.12
N SER A 191 5.63 -3.25 5.25
CA SER A 191 5.75 -4.71 5.39
C SER A 191 4.50 -5.45 4.88
N LEU A 192 3.37 -4.74 4.80
CA LEU A 192 2.11 -5.22 4.23
C LEU A 192 1.50 -4.15 3.33
N LEU A 193 1.34 -4.45 2.05
CA LEU A 193 0.69 -3.58 1.08
C LEU A 193 -0.70 -4.12 0.74
N LEU A 194 -1.73 -3.32 0.96
CA LEU A 194 -3.12 -3.61 0.66
C LEU A 194 -3.52 -2.87 -0.62
N LEU A 195 -3.85 -3.61 -1.67
CA LEU A 195 -4.27 -3.07 -2.96
C LEU A 195 -5.78 -3.30 -3.15
N ASP A 196 -6.56 -2.22 -3.16
CA ASP A 196 -8.00 -2.25 -3.34
C ASP A 196 -8.33 -2.04 -4.83
N GLU A 197 -8.73 -3.11 -5.52
CA GLU A 197 -9.04 -3.12 -6.95
C GLU A 197 -7.94 -2.46 -7.83
N PRO A 198 -6.68 -2.91 -7.76
CA PRO A 198 -5.55 -2.21 -8.39
C PRO A 198 -5.65 -2.07 -9.91
N ALA A 199 -6.38 -2.95 -10.58
CA ALA A 199 -6.57 -2.94 -12.03
C ALA A 199 -7.90 -2.30 -12.49
N ALA A 200 -8.71 -1.76 -11.56
CA ALA A 200 -9.98 -1.16 -11.92
C ALA A 200 -9.78 0.06 -12.83
N GLY A 201 -10.44 0.06 -14.00
CA GLY A 201 -10.35 1.15 -14.97
C GLY A 201 -9.08 1.18 -15.81
N MET A 202 -8.20 0.20 -15.69
CA MET A 202 -7.04 0.02 -16.57
C MET A 202 -7.41 -0.77 -17.83
N ASN A 203 -6.72 -0.51 -18.93
CA ASN A 203 -6.85 -1.32 -20.16
C ASN A 203 -6.21 -2.70 -19.94
N PRO A 204 -6.67 -3.75 -20.65
CA PRO A 204 -6.10 -5.11 -20.53
C PRO A 204 -4.60 -5.21 -20.82
N SER A 205 -4.02 -4.22 -21.50
CA SER A 205 -2.59 -4.13 -21.81
C SER A 205 -1.77 -3.40 -20.75
N GLU A 206 -2.40 -2.73 -19.81
CA GLU A 206 -1.78 -2.02 -18.67
C GLU A 206 -1.72 -2.91 -17.42
#